data_351612c4dd4c4bfe202631f4c01953da
#
_entry.id   351612c4dd4c4bfe202631f4c01953da
#
_cell.length_a   1.000
_cell.length_b   1.000
_cell.length_c   1.000
_cell.angle_alpha   90.00
_cell.angle_beta   90.00
_cell.angle_gamma   90.00
#
_symmetry.space_group_name_H-M   'P 1'
#
loop_
_entity.id
_entity.type
_entity.pdbx_description
1 polymer ?
#
loop_
_entity_poly.entity_id
_entity_poly.type
_entity_poly.pdbx_seq_one_letter_code
_entity_poly.pdbx_strand_id
1 'polypeptide(L)'
;MKFATNAARSALRRALKGACAAACAVAVGLGAAACGAGAGNGQVTLDFFQFKAEAADWFKQAAEEFERQNPDIKININNSANAQTDLRTRFVKDRVPDVITFNGDYSFGMFAASGVFHDFTDDPLVDDLNEGMVTIAKNLVQTNDPAKKRLYGLPFAGNASGYIYNKDLFRKVGLDPENPPRTWDEFTAMLQTFRDAGIDPVQATLADAWTTQAPLASLAGTLVPESEYTDLKDGTTTFKQIWTEPVAKE
;
A
#
# COMPACT_ATOMS: atom_id res chain seq x y z
N MET A 1 -41.11 56.59 -39.85
CA MET A 1 -40.97 55.32 -40.56
C MET A 1 -41.07 54.15 -39.60
N LYS A 2 -41.88 53.20 -39.90
CA LYS A 2 -42.73 52.27 -39.18
C LYS A 2 -42.06 51.38 -38.17
N PHE A 3 -42.70 51.33 -37.01
CA PHE A 3 -42.43 50.39 -35.88
C PHE A 3 -42.68 48.94 -36.32
N ALA A 4 -41.65 48.12 -36.30
CA ALA A 4 -41.83 46.66 -36.33
C ALA A 4 -42.35 46.19 -34.96
N THR A 5 -43.52 45.57 -34.96
CA THR A 5 -44.30 45.23 -33.77
C THR A 5 -43.60 44.26 -32.85
N ASN A 6 -43.71 44.45 -31.54
CA ASN A 6 -43.18 43.63 -30.48
C ASN A 6 -43.51 42.11 -30.58
N ALA A 7 -44.59 41.80 -31.35
CA ALA A 7 -44.99 40.39 -31.57
C ALA A 7 -44.02 39.62 -32.46
N ALA A 8 -43.41 40.23 -33.48
CA ALA A 8 -42.44 39.58 -34.37
C ALA A 8 -41.11 39.27 -33.63
N ARG A 9 -40.71 40.16 -32.71
CA ARG A 9 -39.50 39.94 -31.88
C ARG A 9 -39.69 38.84 -30.84
N SER A 10 -40.91 38.66 -30.30
CA SER A 10 -41.22 37.60 -29.34
C SER A 10 -41.33 36.23 -30.02
N ALA A 11 -41.81 36.14 -31.25
CA ALA A 11 -41.88 34.90 -32.02
C ALA A 11 -40.47 34.43 -32.44
N LEU A 12 -39.60 35.35 -32.87
CA LEU A 12 -38.21 35.02 -33.22
C LEU A 12 -37.40 34.55 -32.01
N ARG A 13 -37.60 35.16 -30.82
CA ARG A 13 -36.95 34.71 -29.57
C ARG A 13 -37.44 33.36 -29.10
N ARG A 14 -38.70 32.97 -29.34
CA ARG A 14 -39.21 31.61 -28.99
C ARG A 14 -38.70 30.57 -29.96
N ALA A 15 -38.58 30.88 -31.26
CA ALA A 15 -38.01 30.00 -32.28
C ALA A 15 -36.51 29.73 -32.02
N LEU A 16 -35.72 30.78 -31.66
CA LEU A 16 -34.30 30.59 -31.29
C LEU A 16 -34.10 29.79 -30.01
N LYS A 17 -34.97 29.98 -29.00
CA LYS A 17 -34.88 29.17 -27.75
C LYS A 17 -35.24 27.69 -27.97
N GLY A 18 -36.18 27.40 -28.86
CA GLY A 18 -36.53 26.03 -29.23
C GLY A 18 -35.43 25.32 -30.04
N ALA A 19 -34.79 26.05 -30.95
CA ALA A 19 -33.67 25.49 -31.74
C ALA A 19 -32.42 25.22 -30.89
N CYS A 20 -32.10 26.08 -29.91
CA CYS A 20 -30.99 25.84 -28.98
C CYS A 20 -31.27 24.66 -28.04
N ALA A 21 -32.50 24.48 -27.58
CA ALA A 21 -32.85 23.34 -26.70
C ALA A 21 -32.79 22.01 -27.46
N ALA A 22 -33.20 21.97 -28.73
CA ALA A 22 -33.09 20.76 -29.55
C ALA A 22 -31.64 20.42 -29.92
N ALA A 23 -30.80 21.45 -30.21
CA ALA A 23 -29.38 21.25 -30.48
C ALA A 23 -28.59 20.76 -29.25
N CYS A 24 -28.92 21.22 -28.02
CA CYS A 24 -28.32 20.75 -26.79
C CYS A 24 -28.75 19.30 -26.44
N ALA A 25 -30.00 18.92 -26.73
CA ALA A 25 -30.46 17.55 -26.48
C ALA A 25 -29.79 16.52 -27.40
N VAL A 26 -29.50 16.89 -28.67
CA VAL A 26 -28.77 16.03 -29.62
C VAL A 26 -27.28 15.97 -29.27
N ALA A 27 -26.67 17.05 -28.76
CA ALA A 27 -25.26 17.05 -28.33
C ALA A 27 -25.02 16.20 -27.07
N VAL A 28 -25.98 16.16 -26.15
CA VAL A 28 -25.90 15.29 -24.94
C VAL A 28 -26.11 13.81 -25.30
N GLY A 29 -26.96 13.51 -26.31
CA GLY A 29 -27.18 12.14 -26.78
C GLY A 29 -25.98 11.55 -27.53
N LEU A 30 -25.18 12.39 -28.22
CA LEU A 30 -23.97 11.95 -28.92
C LEU A 30 -22.72 11.95 -28.02
N GLY A 31 -22.72 12.70 -26.92
CA GLY A 31 -21.63 12.73 -25.95
C GLY A 31 -21.60 11.49 -25.02
N ALA A 32 -22.73 10.86 -24.76
CA ALA A 32 -22.81 9.64 -23.99
C ALA A 32 -22.37 8.38 -24.79
N ALA A 33 -22.30 8.46 -26.12
CA ALA A 33 -21.79 7.36 -26.95
C ALA A 33 -20.28 7.43 -27.20
N ALA A 34 -19.59 8.51 -26.80
CA ALA A 34 -18.13 8.66 -26.99
C ALA A 34 -17.27 8.16 -25.82
N CYS A 35 -17.86 7.79 -24.68
CA CYS A 35 -17.16 7.15 -23.56
C CYS A 35 -17.19 5.62 -23.61
N GLY A 36 -17.63 5.03 -24.71
CA GLY A 36 -17.75 3.57 -24.87
C GLY A 36 -17.09 2.99 -26.11
N ALA A 37 -16.14 3.67 -26.74
CA ALA A 37 -15.47 3.17 -27.94
C ALA A 37 -14.13 2.47 -27.63
N GLY A 38 -14.18 1.51 -26.72
CA GLY A 38 -13.26 0.39 -26.62
C GLY A 38 -14.05 -0.89 -26.82
N ALA A 39 -14.80 -1.02 -27.91
CA ALA A 39 -15.58 -2.21 -28.22
C ALA A 39 -14.66 -3.29 -28.81
N GLY A 40 -13.90 -3.94 -27.95
CA GLY A 40 -13.43 -5.30 -28.15
C GLY A 40 -14.24 -6.21 -27.24
N ASN A 41 -15.13 -7.01 -27.78
CA ASN A 41 -15.81 -8.19 -27.22
C ASN A 41 -16.45 -8.12 -25.81
N GLY A 42 -16.76 -6.93 -25.26
CA GLY A 42 -17.33 -6.83 -23.91
C GLY A 42 -16.37 -7.14 -22.77
N GLN A 43 -15.11 -7.44 -23.05
CA GLN A 43 -14.11 -7.77 -22.05
C GLN A 43 -13.60 -6.52 -21.32
N VAL A 44 -13.64 -6.56 -19.97
CA VAL A 44 -13.07 -5.53 -19.09
C VAL A 44 -11.59 -5.84 -18.85
N THR A 45 -10.73 -4.85 -18.98
CA THR A 45 -9.31 -4.99 -18.63
C THR A 45 -9.02 -4.21 -17.35
N LEU A 46 -8.52 -4.88 -16.31
CA LEU A 46 -8.10 -4.28 -15.06
C LEU A 46 -6.59 -4.05 -15.04
N ASP A 47 -6.15 -2.86 -14.67
CA ASP A 47 -4.75 -2.50 -14.45
C ASP A 47 -4.35 -2.92 -13.03
N PHE A 48 -3.54 -3.96 -12.91
CA PHE A 48 -3.05 -4.48 -11.64
C PHE A 48 -1.59 -4.04 -11.42
N PHE A 49 -1.40 -3.13 -10.49
CA PHE A 49 -0.08 -2.68 -10.06
C PHE A 49 0.46 -3.57 -8.94
N GLN A 50 1.61 -4.19 -9.16
CA GLN A 50 2.30 -4.98 -8.16
C GLN A 50 3.79 -4.65 -8.10
N PHE A 51 4.44 -4.86 -6.94
CA PHE A 51 5.82 -4.45 -6.70
C PHE A 51 6.73 -5.56 -6.14
N LYS A 52 6.16 -6.70 -5.74
CA LYS A 52 6.91 -7.85 -5.21
C LYS A 52 7.50 -8.66 -6.34
N ALA A 53 8.78 -8.39 -6.69
CA ALA A 53 9.46 -9.13 -7.74
C ALA A 53 9.53 -10.64 -7.45
N GLU A 54 9.74 -10.99 -6.18
CA GLU A 54 9.77 -12.38 -5.70
C GLU A 54 8.43 -13.12 -5.81
N ALA A 55 7.33 -12.41 -5.91
CA ALA A 55 5.98 -12.96 -6.07
C ALA A 55 5.41 -12.79 -7.48
N ALA A 56 6.18 -12.31 -8.45
CA ALA A 56 5.69 -12.00 -9.79
C ALA A 56 5.05 -13.21 -10.48
N ASP A 57 5.66 -14.37 -10.40
CA ASP A 57 5.13 -15.60 -10.98
C ASP A 57 3.86 -16.07 -10.29
N TRP A 58 3.78 -15.90 -8.98
CA TRP A 58 2.58 -16.22 -8.21
C TRP A 58 1.40 -15.31 -8.62
N PHE A 59 1.62 -14.00 -8.72
CA PHE A 59 0.59 -13.08 -9.16
C PHE A 59 0.14 -13.35 -10.60
N LYS A 60 1.07 -13.73 -11.46
CA LYS A 60 0.73 -14.14 -12.83
C LYS A 60 -0.20 -15.36 -12.83
N GLN A 61 0.14 -16.42 -12.08
CA GLN A 61 -0.70 -17.62 -11.98
C GLN A 61 -2.07 -17.31 -11.37
N ALA A 62 -2.10 -16.46 -10.34
CA ALA A 62 -3.36 -16.03 -9.72
C ALA A 62 -4.25 -15.26 -10.71
N ALA A 63 -3.66 -14.37 -11.52
CA ALA A 63 -4.38 -13.64 -12.55
C ALA A 63 -4.91 -14.56 -13.65
N GLU A 64 -4.11 -15.52 -14.14
CA GLU A 64 -4.54 -16.53 -15.13
C GLU A 64 -5.71 -17.38 -14.61
N GLU A 65 -5.66 -17.78 -13.33
CA GLU A 65 -6.74 -18.54 -12.71
C GLU A 65 -8.01 -17.70 -12.54
N PHE A 66 -7.86 -16.42 -12.14
CA PHE A 66 -8.97 -15.49 -12.04
C PHE A 66 -9.63 -15.25 -13.41
N GLU A 67 -8.85 -15.02 -14.46
CA GLU A 67 -9.34 -14.86 -15.83
C GLU A 67 -10.06 -16.11 -16.34
N ARG A 68 -9.58 -17.32 -15.98
CA ARG A 68 -10.23 -18.58 -16.32
C ARG A 68 -11.62 -18.70 -15.72
N GLN A 69 -11.79 -18.19 -14.48
CA GLN A 69 -13.08 -18.17 -13.78
C GLN A 69 -13.98 -17.01 -14.22
N ASN A 70 -13.38 -15.93 -14.76
CA ASN A 70 -14.05 -14.70 -15.18
C ASN A 70 -13.65 -14.33 -16.61
N PRO A 71 -14.16 -15.02 -17.64
CA PRO A 71 -13.68 -14.88 -19.02
C PRO A 71 -13.89 -13.49 -19.63
N ASP A 72 -14.80 -12.72 -19.06
CA ASP A 72 -15.07 -11.33 -19.48
C ASP A 72 -14.11 -10.31 -18.84
N ILE A 73 -13.17 -10.75 -17.98
CA ILE A 73 -12.17 -9.89 -17.35
C ILE A 73 -10.77 -10.30 -17.78
N LYS A 74 -9.94 -9.30 -18.07
CA LYS A 74 -8.50 -9.43 -18.35
C LYS A 74 -7.71 -8.67 -17.30
N ILE A 75 -6.64 -9.27 -16.80
CA ILE A 75 -5.73 -8.63 -15.83
C ILE A 75 -4.44 -8.21 -16.54
N ASN A 76 -4.16 -6.92 -16.55
CA ASN A 76 -2.90 -6.38 -17.03
C ASN A 76 -1.96 -6.10 -15.85
N ILE A 77 -0.97 -6.96 -15.62
CA ILE A 77 -0.05 -6.84 -14.49
C ILE A 77 1.09 -5.89 -14.84
N ASN A 78 1.21 -4.82 -14.04
CA ASN A 78 2.30 -3.85 -14.09
C ASN A 78 3.24 -4.06 -12.89
N ASN A 79 4.44 -4.59 -13.14
CA ASN A 79 5.47 -4.76 -12.12
C ASN A 79 6.29 -3.47 -11.96
N SER A 80 6.46 -3.01 -10.72
CA SER A 80 7.25 -1.81 -10.40
C SER A 80 8.33 -2.11 -9.38
N ALA A 81 9.57 -1.75 -9.69
CA ALA A 81 10.68 -1.78 -8.74
C ALA A 81 10.70 -0.57 -7.78
N ASN A 82 10.00 0.53 -8.14
CA ASN A 82 9.97 1.78 -7.39
C ASN A 82 8.52 2.20 -7.05
N ALA A 83 7.79 1.29 -6.44
CA ALA A 83 6.35 1.37 -6.27
C ALA A 83 5.85 2.71 -5.70
N GLN A 84 6.51 3.25 -4.67
CA GLN A 84 6.12 4.52 -4.05
C GLN A 84 6.18 5.69 -5.04
N THR A 85 7.25 5.80 -5.80
CA THR A 85 7.45 6.88 -6.79
C THR A 85 6.49 6.74 -7.96
N ASP A 86 6.32 5.51 -8.44
CA ASP A 86 5.47 5.22 -9.59
C ASP A 86 3.99 5.44 -9.26
N LEU A 87 3.51 4.99 -8.10
CA LEU A 87 2.15 5.24 -7.65
C LEU A 87 1.89 6.73 -7.44
N ARG A 88 2.81 7.45 -6.78
CA ARG A 88 2.67 8.91 -6.63
C ARG A 88 2.55 9.60 -8.00
N THR A 89 3.37 9.19 -8.96
CA THR A 89 3.33 9.75 -10.33
C THR A 89 2.01 9.43 -11.03
N ARG A 90 1.48 8.21 -10.86
CA ARG A 90 0.19 7.79 -11.42
C ARG A 90 -0.96 8.58 -10.80
N PHE A 91 -0.99 8.73 -9.47
CA PHE A 91 -2.04 9.48 -8.78
C PHE A 91 -2.09 10.95 -9.19
N VAL A 92 -0.91 11.62 -9.29
CA VAL A 92 -0.84 13.02 -9.76
C VAL A 92 -1.33 13.17 -11.21
N LYS A 93 -1.21 12.12 -12.04
CA LYS A 93 -1.65 12.12 -13.44
C LYS A 93 -3.07 11.58 -13.63
N ASP A 94 -3.80 11.35 -12.55
CA ASP A 94 -5.15 10.76 -12.56
C ASP A 94 -5.20 9.41 -13.31
N ARG A 95 -4.16 8.57 -13.10
CA ARG A 95 -4.00 7.23 -13.69
C ARG A 95 -3.91 6.19 -12.60
N VAL A 96 -4.93 6.14 -11.77
CA VAL A 96 -4.99 5.20 -10.65
C VAL A 96 -5.17 3.78 -11.20
N PRO A 97 -4.32 2.80 -10.82
CA PRO A 97 -4.56 1.40 -11.15
C PRO A 97 -5.85 0.88 -10.49
N ASP A 98 -6.51 -0.09 -11.11
CA ASP A 98 -7.75 -0.68 -10.59
C ASP A 98 -7.46 -1.55 -9.35
N VAL A 99 -6.33 -2.27 -9.36
CA VAL A 99 -5.87 -3.10 -8.24
C VAL A 99 -4.42 -2.75 -7.91
N ILE A 100 -4.12 -2.61 -6.64
CA ILE A 100 -2.78 -2.23 -6.17
C ILE A 100 -2.35 -3.18 -5.05
N THR A 101 -1.18 -3.81 -5.17
CA THR A 101 -0.46 -4.37 -4.01
C THR A 101 0.59 -3.38 -3.54
N PHE A 102 0.67 -3.20 -2.23
CA PHE A 102 1.61 -2.25 -1.62
C PHE A 102 2.03 -2.71 -0.23
N ASN A 103 3.18 -2.24 0.27
CA ASN A 103 3.56 -2.47 1.66
C ASN A 103 2.63 -1.70 2.60
N GLY A 104 2.25 -2.35 3.72
CA GLY A 104 1.61 -1.68 4.83
C GLY A 104 2.64 -0.86 5.62
N ASP A 105 2.98 0.31 5.12
CA ASP A 105 3.97 1.24 5.68
C ASP A 105 3.44 2.69 5.71
N TYR A 106 4.32 3.63 6.08
CA TYR A 106 3.99 5.05 6.11
C TYR A 106 3.45 5.57 4.77
N SER A 107 3.99 5.10 3.65
CA SER A 107 3.55 5.55 2.31
C SER A 107 2.13 5.09 1.99
N PHE A 108 1.78 3.85 2.38
CA PHE A 108 0.39 3.38 2.31
C PHE A 108 -0.54 4.29 3.12
N GLY A 109 -0.14 4.61 4.36
CA GLY A 109 -0.94 5.48 5.23
C GLY A 109 -1.15 6.89 4.67
N MET A 110 -0.15 7.44 3.99
CA MET A 110 -0.24 8.74 3.31
C MET A 110 -1.20 8.69 2.12
N PHE A 111 -1.13 7.65 1.30
CA PHE A 111 -2.04 7.48 0.16
C PHE A 111 -3.47 7.23 0.63
N ALA A 112 -3.67 6.40 1.64
CA ALA A 112 -4.97 6.15 2.25
C ALA A 112 -5.61 7.45 2.77
N ALA A 113 -4.82 8.28 3.47
CA ALA A 113 -5.28 9.58 3.97
C ALA A 113 -5.65 10.58 2.86
N SER A 114 -5.08 10.43 1.66
CA SER A 114 -5.41 11.25 0.49
C SER A 114 -6.71 10.84 -0.22
N GLY A 115 -7.31 9.71 0.17
CA GLY A 115 -8.61 9.25 -0.35
C GLY A 115 -8.53 8.58 -1.73
N VAL A 116 -7.36 8.09 -2.15
CA VAL A 116 -7.20 7.40 -3.44
C VAL A 116 -7.58 5.92 -3.39
N PHE A 117 -7.74 5.34 -2.19
CA PHE A 117 -8.08 3.94 -2.02
C PHE A 117 -9.54 3.73 -1.65
N HIS A 118 -10.09 2.60 -2.06
CA HIS A 118 -11.41 2.16 -1.66
C HIS A 118 -11.44 1.83 -0.15
N ASP A 119 -12.57 2.14 0.49
CA ASP A 119 -12.81 1.84 1.90
C ASP A 119 -13.48 0.47 2.03
N PHE A 120 -12.75 -0.48 2.62
CA PHE A 120 -13.18 -1.86 2.85
C PHE A 120 -13.78 -2.10 4.24
N THR A 121 -13.95 -1.05 5.06
CA THR A 121 -14.28 -1.23 6.49
C THR A 121 -15.51 -2.08 6.74
N ASP A 122 -16.50 -1.98 5.87
CA ASP A 122 -17.79 -2.69 5.97
C ASP A 122 -17.91 -3.81 4.91
N ASP A 123 -16.80 -4.20 4.27
CA ASP A 123 -16.77 -5.26 3.28
C ASP A 123 -16.80 -6.65 3.96
N PRO A 124 -17.65 -7.59 3.52
CA PRO A 124 -17.71 -8.94 4.10
C PRO A 124 -16.38 -9.71 4.11
N LEU A 125 -15.46 -9.42 3.19
CA LEU A 125 -14.13 -10.02 3.18
C LEU A 125 -13.31 -9.74 4.44
N VAL A 126 -13.66 -8.69 5.19
CA VAL A 126 -12.95 -8.32 6.42
C VAL A 126 -13.13 -9.36 7.51
N ASP A 127 -14.25 -10.08 7.53
CA ASP A 127 -14.55 -11.12 8.52
C ASP A 127 -13.61 -12.34 8.40
N ASP A 128 -13.02 -12.55 7.21
CA ASP A 128 -12.05 -13.63 6.95
C ASP A 128 -10.61 -13.23 7.26
N LEU A 129 -10.34 -11.97 7.61
CA LEU A 129 -8.99 -11.46 7.84
C LEU A 129 -8.57 -11.59 9.31
N ASN A 130 -7.25 -11.67 9.53
CA ASN A 130 -6.68 -11.60 10.88
C ASN A 130 -6.95 -10.22 11.50
N GLU A 131 -7.66 -10.18 12.64
CA GLU A 131 -8.07 -8.95 13.33
C GLU A 131 -6.88 -8.04 13.70
N GLY A 132 -5.76 -8.62 14.13
CA GLY A 132 -4.54 -7.87 14.43
C GLY A 132 -3.99 -7.15 13.21
N MET A 133 -4.00 -7.80 12.05
CA MET A 133 -3.54 -7.21 10.79
C MET A 133 -4.49 -6.10 10.30
N VAL A 134 -5.79 -6.29 10.48
CA VAL A 134 -6.80 -5.26 10.19
C VAL A 134 -6.58 -4.02 11.06
N THR A 135 -6.33 -4.22 12.35
CA THR A 135 -6.02 -3.14 13.30
C THR A 135 -4.75 -2.39 12.90
N ILE A 136 -3.69 -3.09 12.54
CA ILE A 136 -2.46 -2.48 12.02
C ILE A 136 -2.76 -1.65 10.76
N ALA A 137 -3.47 -2.21 9.79
CA ALA A 137 -3.79 -1.50 8.54
C ALA A 137 -4.58 -0.21 8.78
N LYS A 138 -5.55 -0.21 9.69
CA LYS A 138 -6.30 1.00 10.10
C LYS A 138 -5.40 2.04 10.78
N ASN A 139 -4.47 1.59 11.63
CA ASN A 139 -3.57 2.48 12.36
C ASN A 139 -2.48 3.12 11.49
N LEU A 140 -2.18 2.54 10.33
CA LEU A 140 -1.25 3.14 9.36
C LEU A 140 -1.79 4.41 8.71
N VAL A 141 -3.11 4.62 8.69
CA VAL A 141 -3.71 5.80 8.04
C VAL A 141 -3.24 7.08 8.73
N GLN A 142 -2.59 7.94 7.97
CA GLN A 142 -1.98 9.18 8.48
C GLN A 142 -3.04 10.26 8.71
N THR A 143 -3.74 10.16 9.84
CA THR A 143 -4.80 11.09 10.22
C THR A 143 -4.90 11.23 11.74
N ASN A 144 -5.23 12.42 12.20
CA ASN A 144 -5.57 12.68 13.61
C ASN A 144 -7.08 12.51 13.89
N ASP A 145 -7.89 12.34 12.85
CA ASP A 145 -9.32 12.11 12.97
C ASP A 145 -9.61 10.60 13.10
N PRO A 146 -10.05 10.09 14.26
CA PRO A 146 -10.36 8.68 14.46
C PRO A 146 -11.41 8.13 13.46
N ALA A 147 -12.34 8.98 13.02
CA ALA A 147 -13.38 8.59 12.06
C ALA A 147 -12.81 8.27 10.66
N LYS A 148 -11.59 8.74 10.37
CA LYS A 148 -10.87 8.47 9.12
C LYS A 148 -9.89 7.31 9.21
N LYS A 149 -9.72 6.70 10.38
CA LYS A 149 -8.94 5.47 10.55
C LYS A 149 -9.74 4.25 10.10
N ARG A 150 -10.03 4.19 8.81
CA ARG A 150 -10.80 3.13 8.17
C ARG A 150 -9.88 2.14 7.46
N LEU A 151 -10.41 1.04 6.96
CA LEU A 151 -9.63 0.00 6.28
C LEU A 151 -9.56 0.29 4.77
N TYR A 152 -8.42 0.80 4.32
CA TYR A 152 -8.19 1.14 2.90
C TYR A 152 -7.35 0.11 2.14
N GLY A 153 -7.15 -1.05 2.70
CA GLY A 153 -6.46 -2.16 2.06
C GLY A 153 -6.65 -3.44 2.83
N LEU A 154 -6.80 -4.54 2.12
CA LEU A 154 -6.97 -5.87 2.71
C LEU A 154 -5.57 -6.50 2.93
N PRO A 155 -5.14 -6.77 4.16
CA PRO A 155 -3.87 -7.43 4.44
C PRO A 155 -3.92 -8.89 3.99
N PHE A 156 -3.26 -9.22 2.89
CA PHE A 156 -3.21 -10.58 2.34
C PHE A 156 -1.95 -11.36 2.77
N ALA A 157 -0.94 -10.69 3.32
CA ALA A 157 0.27 -11.29 3.84
C ALA A 157 0.81 -10.47 5.00
N GLY A 158 1.40 -11.16 5.98
CA GLY A 158 2.10 -10.55 7.10
C GLY A 158 3.47 -11.19 7.28
N ASN A 159 4.40 -10.47 7.87
CA ASN A 159 5.71 -10.96 8.23
C ASN A 159 6.03 -10.58 9.68
N ALA A 160 6.97 -11.32 10.26
CA ALA A 160 7.54 -11.02 11.57
C ALA A 160 9.05 -10.89 11.43
N SER A 161 9.65 -10.03 12.25
CA SER A 161 11.09 -9.93 12.37
C SER A 161 11.66 -11.06 13.23
N GLY A 162 12.85 -11.53 12.87
CA GLY A 162 13.54 -12.57 13.60
C GLY A 162 14.90 -12.87 12.97
N TYR A 163 15.60 -13.85 13.51
CA TYR A 163 16.83 -14.36 12.92
C TYR A 163 16.69 -15.85 12.56
N ILE A 164 17.29 -16.23 11.47
CA ILE A 164 17.41 -17.62 11.04
C ILE A 164 18.82 -18.07 11.39
N TYR A 165 18.95 -19.25 11.99
CA TYR A 165 20.24 -19.80 12.38
C TYR A 165 20.47 -21.20 11.82
N ASN A 166 21.76 -21.51 11.59
CA ASN A 166 22.19 -22.80 11.12
C ASN A 166 22.40 -23.74 12.33
N LYS A 167 21.54 -24.75 12.47
CA LYS A 167 21.59 -25.73 13.58
C LYS A 167 22.88 -26.54 13.60
N ASP A 168 23.51 -26.81 12.47
CA ASP A 168 24.77 -27.56 12.42
C ASP A 168 25.95 -26.72 12.90
N LEU A 169 25.95 -25.42 12.62
CA LEU A 169 26.95 -24.52 13.17
C LEU A 169 26.78 -24.35 14.67
N PHE A 170 25.56 -24.34 15.21
CA PHE A 170 25.32 -24.36 16.66
C PHE A 170 25.97 -25.59 17.29
N ARG A 171 25.68 -26.79 16.78
CA ARG A 171 26.28 -28.05 17.28
C ARG A 171 27.79 -28.02 17.18
N LYS A 172 28.34 -27.47 16.10
CA LYS A 172 29.79 -27.40 15.86
C LYS A 172 30.52 -26.60 16.94
N VAL A 173 29.89 -25.56 17.49
CA VAL A 173 30.48 -24.72 18.56
C VAL A 173 30.00 -25.13 19.96
N GLY A 174 29.28 -26.26 20.08
CA GLY A 174 28.82 -26.81 21.39
C GLY A 174 27.55 -26.14 21.92
N LEU A 175 26.83 -25.39 21.11
CA LEU A 175 25.55 -24.80 21.48
C LEU A 175 24.39 -25.76 21.16
N ASP A 176 23.32 -25.70 21.96
CA ASP A 176 22.09 -26.46 21.71
C ASP A 176 21.20 -25.72 20.71
N PRO A 177 20.98 -26.26 19.48
CA PRO A 177 20.14 -25.62 18.50
C PRO A 177 18.64 -25.68 18.82
N GLU A 178 18.20 -26.46 19.80
CA GLU A 178 16.79 -26.52 20.21
C GLU A 178 16.47 -25.50 21.31
N ASN A 179 17.51 -24.88 21.88
CA ASN A 179 17.40 -23.80 22.86
C ASN A 179 18.18 -22.55 22.40
N PRO A 180 17.69 -21.84 21.35
CA PRO A 180 18.35 -20.62 20.89
C PRO A 180 18.21 -19.50 21.93
N PRO A 181 19.10 -18.50 21.91
CA PRO A 181 19.07 -17.35 22.82
C PRO A 181 17.69 -16.66 22.84
N ARG A 182 17.26 -16.30 24.05
CA ARG A 182 15.99 -15.63 24.32
C ARG A 182 16.16 -14.23 24.92
N THR A 183 17.35 -13.92 25.39
CA THR A 183 17.73 -12.63 25.94
C THR A 183 18.85 -12.01 25.11
N TRP A 184 19.05 -10.70 25.25
CA TRP A 184 20.15 -10.00 24.60
C TRP A 184 21.51 -10.48 25.06
N ASP A 185 21.67 -10.74 26.38
CA ASP A 185 22.91 -11.25 26.95
C ASP A 185 23.24 -12.65 26.42
N GLU A 186 22.25 -13.55 26.35
CA GLU A 186 22.43 -14.87 25.75
C GLU A 186 22.79 -14.78 24.25
N PHE A 187 22.16 -13.86 23.52
CA PHE A 187 22.45 -13.65 22.12
C PHE A 187 23.87 -13.14 21.91
N THR A 188 24.30 -12.14 22.66
CA THR A 188 25.68 -11.61 22.59
C THR A 188 26.74 -12.64 23.01
N ALA A 189 26.46 -13.45 24.03
CA ALA A 189 27.34 -14.55 24.42
C ALA A 189 27.46 -15.63 23.34
N MET A 190 26.35 -15.97 22.69
CA MET A 190 26.35 -16.86 21.53
C MET A 190 27.21 -16.29 20.39
N LEU A 191 27.07 -15.00 20.05
CA LEU A 191 27.88 -14.36 19.01
C LEU A 191 29.37 -14.44 19.32
N GLN A 192 29.77 -14.29 20.61
CA GLN A 192 31.15 -14.43 21.05
C GLN A 192 31.65 -15.86 20.88
N THR A 193 30.83 -16.86 21.22
CA THR A 193 31.18 -18.29 21.06
C THR A 193 31.49 -18.62 19.58
N PHE A 194 30.72 -18.11 18.64
CA PHE A 194 31.00 -18.29 17.22
C PHE A 194 32.29 -17.61 16.79
N ARG A 195 32.52 -16.39 17.28
CA ARG A 195 33.71 -15.61 16.98
C ARG A 195 34.99 -16.31 17.49
N ASP A 196 34.96 -16.84 18.70
CA ASP A 196 36.09 -17.59 19.31
C ASP A 196 36.39 -18.88 18.52
N ALA A 197 35.38 -19.46 17.88
CA ALA A 197 35.52 -20.60 16.98
C ALA A 197 35.99 -20.23 15.56
N GLY A 198 36.24 -18.95 15.26
CA GLY A 198 36.64 -18.45 13.94
C GLY A 198 35.51 -18.47 12.90
N ILE A 199 34.25 -18.42 13.35
CA ILE A 199 33.08 -18.40 12.51
C ILE A 199 32.44 -17.02 12.60
N ASP A 200 32.14 -16.40 11.45
CA ASP A 200 31.40 -15.15 11.41
C ASP A 200 29.99 -15.36 12.00
N PRO A 201 29.66 -14.69 13.13
CA PRO A 201 28.45 -14.98 13.86
C PRO A 201 27.17 -14.47 13.21
N VAL A 202 27.26 -13.43 12.38
CA VAL A 202 26.11 -12.79 11.73
C VAL A 202 26.40 -12.55 10.27
N GLN A 203 25.48 -12.98 9.42
CA GLN A 203 25.46 -12.59 8.03
C GLN A 203 24.35 -11.56 7.82
N ALA A 204 24.70 -10.39 7.31
CA ALA A 204 23.76 -9.35 6.93
C ALA A 204 23.96 -8.95 5.46
N THR A 205 22.88 -8.67 4.76
CA THR A 205 22.91 -8.15 3.40
C THR A 205 22.77 -6.62 3.49
N LEU A 206 23.79 -5.89 3.06
CA LEU A 206 23.83 -4.42 3.13
C LEU A 206 23.73 -3.75 1.75
N ALA A 207 23.44 -4.54 0.71
CA ALA A 207 23.30 -4.03 -0.65
C ALA A 207 22.11 -3.08 -0.80
N ASP A 208 21.00 -3.42 -0.13
CA ASP A 208 19.80 -2.59 -0.11
C ASP A 208 19.65 -1.90 1.26
N ALA A 209 19.47 -0.59 1.27
CA ALA A 209 19.37 0.20 2.49
C ALA A 209 18.26 -0.26 3.45
N TRP A 210 17.13 -0.78 2.94
CA TRP A 210 16.04 -1.27 3.77
C TRP A 210 16.43 -2.45 4.67
N THR A 211 17.44 -3.25 4.28
CA THR A 211 17.89 -4.41 5.08
C THR A 211 18.52 -4.01 6.41
N THR A 212 19.02 -2.78 6.52
CA THR A 212 19.54 -2.22 7.77
C THR A 212 18.42 -1.73 8.70
N GLN A 213 17.26 -1.41 8.14
CA GLN A 213 16.11 -0.89 8.90
C GLN A 213 15.42 -1.99 9.71
N ALA A 214 15.36 -3.21 9.20
CA ALA A 214 14.62 -4.29 9.85
C ALA A 214 15.13 -4.61 11.27
N PRO A 215 16.44 -4.88 11.51
CA PRO A 215 16.96 -5.09 12.86
C PRO A 215 16.81 -3.84 13.74
N LEU A 216 17.08 -2.64 13.22
CA LEU A 216 16.94 -1.39 13.96
C LEU A 216 15.48 -1.15 14.40
N ALA A 217 14.53 -1.33 13.49
CA ALA A 217 13.11 -1.17 13.80
C ALA A 217 12.62 -2.21 14.84
N SER A 218 13.13 -3.45 14.77
CA SER A 218 12.79 -4.50 15.74
C SER A 218 13.32 -4.17 17.13
N LEU A 219 14.57 -3.71 17.25
CA LEU A 219 15.15 -3.26 18.51
C LEU A 219 14.40 -2.06 19.07
N ALA A 220 14.17 -1.04 18.26
CA ALA A 220 13.45 0.16 18.68
C ALA A 220 12.01 -0.17 19.13
N GLY A 221 11.32 -1.04 18.40
CA GLY A 221 9.97 -1.49 18.77
C GLY A 221 9.91 -2.27 20.08
N THR A 222 11.04 -2.85 20.53
CA THR A 222 11.14 -3.57 21.80
C THR A 222 11.59 -2.66 22.96
N LEU A 223 12.50 -1.73 22.67
CA LEU A 223 13.15 -0.89 23.68
C LEU A 223 12.41 0.42 23.96
N VAL A 224 11.66 0.92 22.99
CA VAL A 224 11.00 2.24 23.06
C VAL A 224 9.52 2.07 23.44
N PRO A 225 9.06 2.62 24.58
CA PRO A 225 7.66 2.58 24.96
C PRO A 225 6.75 3.26 23.92
N GLU A 226 5.53 2.76 23.77
CA GLU A 226 4.55 3.30 22.82
C GLU A 226 4.25 4.80 23.04
N SER A 227 4.28 5.26 24.32
CA SER A 227 4.09 6.67 24.68
C SER A 227 5.11 7.59 24.01
N GLU A 228 6.36 7.16 23.89
CA GLU A 228 7.44 7.95 23.28
C GLU A 228 7.20 8.22 21.79
N TYR A 229 6.53 7.30 21.08
CA TYR A 229 6.13 7.54 19.69
C TYR A 229 5.03 8.58 19.57
N THR A 230 4.15 8.66 20.57
CA THR A 230 3.15 9.75 20.67
C THR A 230 3.85 11.08 20.91
N ASP A 231 4.79 11.12 21.85
CA ASP A 231 5.58 12.32 22.16
C ASP A 231 6.39 12.81 20.96
N LEU A 232 6.96 11.86 20.16
CA LEU A 232 7.64 12.19 18.92
C LEU A 232 6.69 12.83 17.90
N LYS A 233 5.49 12.30 17.76
CA LYS A 233 4.46 12.81 16.86
C LYS A 233 4.00 14.21 17.28
N ASP A 234 3.88 14.45 18.58
CA ASP A 234 3.46 15.73 19.15
C ASP A 234 4.60 16.75 19.25
N GLY A 235 5.83 16.34 18.90
CA GLY A 235 7.01 17.20 18.89
C GLY A 235 7.58 17.53 20.28
N THR A 236 7.20 16.76 21.31
CA THR A 236 7.67 16.93 22.69
C THR A 236 8.98 16.19 22.96
N THR A 237 9.38 15.29 22.08
CA THR A 237 10.66 14.57 22.09
C THR A 237 11.30 14.57 20.70
N THR A 238 12.48 13.96 20.57
CA THR A 238 13.20 13.86 19.29
C THR A 238 13.52 12.41 18.95
N PHE A 239 13.63 12.11 17.66
CA PHE A 239 14.06 10.80 17.17
C PHE A 239 15.39 10.35 17.79
N LYS A 240 16.32 11.26 17.99
CA LYS A 240 17.59 10.97 18.65
C LYS A 240 17.39 10.44 20.08
N GLN A 241 16.54 11.07 20.86
CA GLN A 241 16.30 10.68 22.26
C GLN A 241 15.62 9.33 22.39
N ILE A 242 14.63 9.04 21.55
CA ILE A 242 13.82 7.82 21.68
C ILE A 242 14.43 6.61 20.96
N TRP A 243 15.22 6.84 19.91
CA TRP A 243 15.75 5.76 19.08
C TRP A 243 17.27 5.59 19.20
N THR A 244 18.00 6.68 18.92
CA THR A 244 19.47 6.57 18.81
C THR A 244 20.10 6.30 20.17
N GLU A 245 19.66 6.99 21.22
CA GLU A 245 20.27 6.85 22.54
C GLU A 245 19.95 5.51 23.23
N PRO A 246 18.71 5.00 23.24
CA PRO A 246 18.41 3.69 23.78
C PRO A 246 19.07 2.54 22.98
N VAL A 247 18.93 2.55 21.64
CA VAL A 247 19.46 1.48 20.80
C VAL A 247 20.99 1.46 20.73
N ALA A 248 21.66 2.59 20.85
CA ALA A 248 23.13 2.66 20.84
C ALA A 248 23.78 2.13 22.13
N LYS A 249 23.02 1.85 23.17
CA LYS A 249 23.53 1.27 24.44
C LYS A 249 23.52 -0.25 24.44
N GLU A 250 22.79 -0.88 23.52
CA GLU A 250 22.72 -2.31 23.29
C GLU A 250 23.69 -2.73 22.16
#